data_cf8fc74af2908ee48bbcf703c7de8140
#
_entry.id   cf8fc74af2908ee48bbcf703c7de8140
#
_cell.length_a   1.000
_cell.length_b   1.000
_cell.length_c   1.000
_cell.angle_alpha   90.00
_cell.angle_beta   90.00
_cell.angle_gamma   90.00
#
_symmetry.space_group_name_H-M   'P 1'
#
loop_
_entity.id
_entity.type
_entity.pdbx_description
1 polymer ?
#
loop_
_entity_poly.entity_id
_entity_poly.type
_entity_poly.pdbx_seq_one_letter_code
_entity_poly.pdbx_strand_id
1 'polypeptide(L)'
;MIKLTFKSYLSLGILAELIILIFFYLISENLGDIFRMSARYSGRLSLVIYLICFYHFTFSFIKRKSKTELNQSVIIFCVLHYIHFIYLALSVYLNDLPIIPSKLAGGFIAYLMILVYPFIINKIIMPVFHFIYFYYVGIVMGITYLERIRGNFEGAEPDLFHYIGISSVIISFIGFGLYLMKNRRLINN
;
A
#
# COMPACT_ATOMS: atom_id res chain seq x y z
N MET A 1 10.74 -25.65 -11.43
CA MET A 1 10.25 -24.34 -10.96
C MET A 1 10.90 -24.00 -9.63
N ILE A 2 11.70 -22.93 -9.58
CA ILE A 2 12.32 -22.43 -8.33
C ILE A 2 11.20 -21.86 -7.47
N LYS A 3 10.94 -22.47 -6.30
CA LYS A 3 10.02 -21.87 -5.31
C LYS A 3 10.74 -20.70 -4.64
N LEU A 4 10.36 -19.48 -4.97
CA LEU A 4 10.83 -18.29 -4.28
C LEU A 4 10.36 -18.34 -2.82
N THR A 5 11.29 -18.11 -1.90
CA THR A 5 11.01 -18.04 -0.46
C THR A 5 10.53 -16.64 -0.06
N PHE A 6 9.95 -16.50 1.14
CA PHE A 6 9.61 -15.20 1.72
C PHE A 6 10.78 -14.21 1.66
N LYS A 7 11.99 -14.69 2.04
CA LYS A 7 13.21 -13.86 1.99
C LYS A 7 13.51 -13.35 0.58
N SER A 8 13.32 -14.20 -0.43
CA SER A 8 13.53 -13.81 -1.84
C SER A 8 12.56 -12.73 -2.29
N TYR A 9 11.26 -12.83 -1.95
CA TYR A 9 10.29 -11.78 -2.27
C TYR A 9 10.57 -10.46 -1.57
N LEU A 10 10.94 -10.51 -0.28
CA LEU A 10 11.32 -9.32 0.47
C LEU A 10 12.58 -8.67 -0.13
N SER A 11 13.61 -9.46 -0.43
CA SER A 11 14.85 -8.95 -1.05
C SER A 11 14.59 -8.33 -2.42
N LEU A 12 13.73 -8.94 -3.25
CA LEU A 12 13.34 -8.37 -4.55
C LEU A 12 12.59 -7.04 -4.38
N GLY A 13 11.70 -6.93 -3.40
CA GLY A 13 11.01 -5.69 -3.10
C GLY A 13 11.95 -4.58 -2.67
N ILE A 14 12.88 -4.87 -1.76
CA ILE A 14 13.90 -3.90 -1.31
C ILE A 14 14.82 -3.51 -2.48
N LEU A 15 15.22 -4.47 -3.31
CA LEU A 15 16.01 -4.19 -4.51
C LEU A 15 15.27 -3.27 -5.48
N ALA A 16 13.97 -3.47 -5.69
CA ALA A 16 13.15 -2.60 -6.52
C ALA A 16 13.12 -1.16 -5.97
N GLU A 17 12.96 -0.98 -4.65
CA GLU A 17 13.02 0.34 -4.01
C GLU A 17 14.39 1.00 -4.19
N LEU A 18 15.50 0.24 -4.05
CA LEU A 18 16.84 0.75 -4.29
C LEU A 18 17.06 1.14 -5.75
N ILE A 19 16.56 0.36 -6.70
CA ILE A 19 16.61 0.68 -8.13
C ILE A 19 15.86 1.99 -8.42
N ILE A 20 14.68 2.17 -7.83
CA ILE A 20 13.92 3.42 -7.95
C ILE A 20 14.76 4.60 -7.45
N LEU A 21 15.34 4.50 -6.26
CA LEU A 21 16.16 5.57 -5.69
C LEU A 21 17.39 5.89 -6.57
N ILE A 22 18.14 4.86 -6.96
CA ILE A 22 19.34 5.01 -7.79
C ILE A 22 18.98 5.63 -9.15
N PHE A 23 17.90 5.18 -9.78
CA PHE A 23 17.45 5.72 -11.05
C PHE A 23 17.20 7.23 -10.96
N PHE A 24 16.45 7.69 -9.95
CA PHE A 24 16.20 9.12 -9.79
C PHE A 24 17.42 9.90 -9.30
N TYR A 25 18.32 9.29 -8.54
CA TYR A 25 19.61 9.89 -8.19
C TYR A 25 20.46 10.21 -9.43
N LEU A 26 20.41 9.36 -10.47
CA LEU A 26 21.19 9.54 -11.70
C LEU A 26 20.59 10.56 -12.67
N ILE A 27 19.28 10.84 -12.61
CA ILE A 27 18.62 11.70 -13.59
C ILE A 27 18.10 13.02 -13.04
N SER A 28 18.06 13.18 -11.72
CA SER A 28 17.58 14.43 -11.08
C SER A 28 18.74 15.32 -10.67
N GLU A 29 18.54 16.62 -10.74
CA GLU A 29 19.57 17.61 -10.48
C GLU A 29 19.74 17.97 -9.00
N ASN A 30 18.68 17.75 -8.19
CA ASN A 30 18.67 18.10 -6.77
C ASN A 30 18.04 17.02 -5.90
N LEU A 31 18.41 17.02 -4.61
CA LEU A 31 17.95 16.02 -3.64
C LEU A 31 16.41 16.04 -3.43
N GLY A 32 15.79 17.20 -3.48
CA GLY A 32 14.34 17.34 -3.32
C GLY A 32 13.58 16.58 -4.42
N ASP A 33 14.02 16.72 -5.67
CA ASP A 33 13.43 16.03 -6.82
C ASP A 33 13.70 14.53 -6.78
N ILE A 34 14.91 14.11 -6.36
CA ILE A 34 15.23 12.68 -6.18
C ILE A 34 14.21 12.03 -5.28
N PHE A 35 14.01 12.57 -4.08
CA PHE A 35 13.07 11.96 -3.12
C PHE A 35 11.61 12.14 -3.52
N ARG A 36 11.25 13.23 -4.19
CA ARG A 36 9.89 13.43 -4.70
C ARG A 36 9.52 12.39 -5.75
N MET A 37 10.39 12.13 -6.70
CA MET A 37 10.17 11.13 -7.74
C MET A 37 10.26 9.72 -7.18
N SER A 38 11.23 9.43 -6.30
CA SER A 38 11.32 8.15 -5.61
C SER A 38 10.06 7.84 -4.81
N ALA A 39 9.53 8.79 -4.04
CA ALA A 39 8.28 8.63 -3.32
C ALA A 39 7.09 8.34 -4.26
N ARG A 40 7.04 8.99 -5.43
CA ARG A 40 5.97 8.76 -6.42
C ARG A 40 5.98 7.31 -6.93
N TYR A 41 7.14 6.80 -7.33
CA TYR A 41 7.25 5.46 -7.91
C TYR A 41 7.20 4.36 -6.84
N SER A 42 7.81 4.58 -5.69
CA SER A 42 7.67 3.72 -4.52
C SER A 42 6.21 3.60 -4.06
N GLY A 43 5.44 4.70 -4.10
CA GLY A 43 3.99 4.67 -3.82
C GLY A 43 3.20 3.80 -4.80
N ARG A 44 3.58 3.78 -6.09
CA ARG A 44 2.99 2.88 -7.09
C ARG A 44 3.32 1.41 -6.80
N LEU A 45 4.59 1.12 -6.50
CA LEU A 45 5.01 -0.23 -6.09
C LEU A 45 4.25 -0.67 -4.83
N SER A 46 4.15 0.21 -3.84
CA SER A 46 3.43 -0.04 -2.60
C SER A 46 1.95 -0.37 -2.83
N LEU A 47 1.27 0.31 -3.78
CA LEU A 47 -0.11 -0.03 -4.15
C LEU A 47 -0.20 -1.43 -4.76
N VAL A 48 0.72 -1.82 -5.64
CA VAL A 48 0.74 -3.17 -6.24
C VAL A 48 0.88 -4.22 -5.13
N ILE A 49 1.80 -4.02 -4.19
CA ILE A 49 2.00 -4.95 -3.07
C ILE A 49 0.78 -4.98 -2.15
N TYR A 50 0.14 -3.83 -1.90
CA TYR A 50 -1.13 -3.77 -1.17
C TYR A 50 -2.22 -4.61 -1.85
N LEU A 51 -2.39 -4.51 -3.17
CA LEU A 51 -3.38 -5.31 -3.91
C LEU A 51 -3.08 -6.81 -3.84
N ILE A 52 -1.80 -7.21 -3.86
CA ILE A 52 -1.39 -8.60 -3.63
C ILE A 52 -1.77 -9.05 -2.21
N CYS A 53 -1.52 -8.21 -1.18
CA CYS A 53 -1.92 -8.51 0.19
C CYS A 53 -3.44 -8.64 0.30
N PHE A 54 -4.20 -7.74 -0.32
CA PHE A 54 -5.65 -7.78 -0.33
C PHE A 54 -6.16 -9.05 -1.03
N TYR A 55 -5.54 -9.46 -2.13
CA TYR A 55 -5.83 -10.74 -2.79
C TYR A 55 -5.56 -11.93 -1.87
N HIS A 56 -4.42 -11.99 -1.18
CA HIS A 56 -4.13 -13.04 -0.20
C HIS A 56 -5.13 -13.05 0.97
N PHE A 57 -5.54 -11.87 1.43
CA PHE A 57 -6.59 -11.75 2.44
C PHE A 57 -7.91 -12.33 1.93
N THR A 58 -8.40 -11.91 0.77
CA THR A 58 -9.65 -12.40 0.21
C THR A 58 -9.62 -13.90 -0.03
N PHE A 59 -8.50 -14.41 -0.56
CA PHE A 59 -8.33 -15.83 -0.85
C PHE A 59 -8.23 -16.69 0.41
N SER A 60 -7.54 -16.23 1.45
CA SER A 60 -7.47 -16.93 2.74
C SER A 60 -8.82 -16.96 3.43
N PHE A 61 -9.60 -15.89 3.30
CA PHE A 61 -10.96 -15.81 3.82
C PHE A 61 -11.91 -16.78 3.10
N ILE A 62 -11.85 -16.83 1.76
CA ILE A 62 -12.70 -17.69 0.93
C ILE A 62 -12.39 -19.18 1.13
N LYS A 63 -11.11 -19.55 1.12
CA LYS A 63 -10.68 -20.96 1.12
C LYS A 63 -10.32 -21.50 2.51
N ARG A 64 -10.41 -20.67 3.55
CA ARG A 64 -9.95 -21.02 4.91
C ARG A 64 -8.51 -21.59 4.93
N LYS A 65 -7.69 -21.21 3.94
CA LYS A 65 -6.31 -21.67 3.80
C LYS A 65 -5.34 -20.87 4.67
N SER A 66 -4.17 -21.44 4.82
CA SER A 66 -3.01 -20.98 5.60
C SER A 66 -2.89 -19.46 5.68
N LYS A 67 -2.92 -18.92 6.89
CA LYS A 67 -2.61 -17.50 7.20
C LYS A 67 -1.15 -17.14 6.88
N THR A 68 -0.31 -18.11 6.53
CA THR A 68 1.13 -17.91 6.32
C THR A 68 1.41 -16.98 5.13
N GLU A 69 0.76 -17.21 3.99
CA GLU A 69 0.95 -16.37 2.78
C GLU A 69 0.46 -14.94 3.03
N LEU A 70 -0.68 -14.81 3.70
CA LEU A 70 -1.20 -13.50 4.10
C LEU A 70 -0.23 -12.77 5.04
N ASN A 71 0.27 -13.44 6.08
CA ASN A 71 1.20 -12.86 7.02
C ASN A 71 2.50 -12.41 6.33
N GLN A 72 3.05 -13.24 5.45
CA GLN A 72 4.26 -12.92 4.69
C GLN A 72 4.06 -11.70 3.77
N SER A 73 2.95 -11.65 3.04
CA SER A 73 2.65 -10.52 2.16
C SER A 73 2.43 -9.22 2.94
N VAL A 74 1.78 -9.29 4.11
CA VAL A 74 1.59 -8.13 4.99
C VAL A 74 2.92 -7.61 5.54
N ILE A 75 3.86 -8.48 5.91
CA ILE A 75 5.20 -8.06 6.34
C ILE A 75 5.95 -7.37 5.18
N ILE A 76 5.91 -7.94 3.97
CA ILE A 76 6.52 -7.33 2.79
C ILE A 76 5.91 -5.96 2.54
N PHE A 77 4.58 -5.84 2.55
CA PHE A 77 3.88 -4.58 2.39
C PHE A 77 4.31 -3.55 3.46
N CYS A 78 4.36 -3.95 4.72
CA CYS A 78 4.79 -3.08 5.82
C CYS A 78 6.19 -2.51 5.58
N VAL A 79 7.18 -3.37 5.24
CA VAL A 79 8.57 -2.95 5.02
C VAL A 79 8.67 -2.00 3.83
N LEU A 80 8.07 -2.34 2.68
CA LEU A 80 8.17 -1.51 1.48
C LEU A 80 7.39 -0.21 1.64
N HIS A 81 6.24 -0.23 2.30
CA HIS A 81 5.48 1.00 2.57
C HIS A 81 6.19 1.91 3.58
N TYR A 82 6.99 1.34 4.48
CA TYR A 82 7.85 2.12 5.37
C TYR A 82 9.01 2.80 4.62
N ILE A 83 9.62 2.12 3.64
CA ILE A 83 10.61 2.74 2.75
C ILE A 83 9.96 3.88 1.95
N HIS A 84 8.76 3.66 1.40
CA HIS A 84 7.98 4.71 0.76
C HIS A 84 7.74 5.91 1.68
N PHE A 85 7.40 5.67 2.95
CA PHE A 85 7.22 6.74 3.94
C PHE A 85 8.51 7.57 4.15
N ILE A 86 9.67 6.91 4.21
CA ILE A 86 10.96 7.62 4.33
C ILE A 86 11.17 8.53 3.13
N TYR A 87 10.96 8.04 1.90
CA TYR A 87 11.09 8.87 0.69
C TYR A 87 10.11 10.05 0.70
N LEU A 88 8.88 9.81 1.13
CA LEU A 88 7.85 10.86 1.24
C LEU A 88 8.25 11.92 2.28
N ALA A 89 8.69 11.50 3.47
CA ALA A 89 9.11 12.41 4.54
C ALA A 89 10.30 13.28 4.11
N LEU A 90 11.30 12.66 3.47
CA LEU A 90 12.45 13.38 2.91
C LEU A 90 12.03 14.32 1.78
N SER A 91 11.11 13.91 0.92
CA SER A 91 10.56 14.77 -0.14
C SER A 91 9.86 16.00 0.45
N VAL A 92 9.03 15.83 1.49
CA VAL A 92 8.34 16.94 2.16
C VAL A 92 9.35 17.89 2.78
N TYR A 93 10.33 17.36 3.51
CA TYR A 93 11.34 18.15 4.20
C TYR A 93 12.25 18.93 3.24
N LEU A 94 12.77 18.29 2.19
CA LEU A 94 13.73 18.88 1.26
C LEU A 94 13.09 19.87 0.26
N ASN A 95 11.79 19.81 0.06
CA ASN A 95 11.06 20.73 -0.81
C ASN A 95 10.23 21.76 -0.03
N ASP A 96 10.41 21.87 1.29
CA ASP A 96 9.68 22.80 2.16
C ASP A 96 8.15 22.77 1.96
N LEU A 97 7.60 21.55 1.71
CA LEU A 97 6.17 21.41 1.45
C LEU A 97 5.34 21.65 2.71
N PRO A 98 4.19 22.35 2.61
CA PRO A 98 3.37 22.66 3.77
C PRO A 98 2.77 21.39 4.40
N ILE A 99 2.96 21.24 5.70
CA ILE A 99 2.37 20.18 6.48
C ILE A 99 1.02 20.65 7.04
N ILE A 100 -0.08 20.11 6.51
CA ILE A 100 -1.43 20.41 6.98
C ILE A 100 -1.93 19.24 7.82
N PRO A 101 -1.97 19.35 9.17
CA PRO A 101 -2.27 18.23 10.06
C PRO A 101 -3.60 17.54 9.77
N SER A 102 -4.65 18.30 9.45
CA SER A 102 -5.98 17.75 9.13
C SER A 102 -5.98 16.87 7.88
N LYS A 103 -5.15 17.19 6.88
CA LYS A 103 -5.01 16.36 5.67
C LYS A 103 -4.16 15.10 5.91
N LEU A 104 -3.26 15.14 6.89
CA LEU A 104 -2.37 14.03 7.22
C LEU A 104 -2.98 13.01 8.18
N ALA A 105 -3.98 13.38 8.97
CA ALA A 105 -4.53 12.54 10.03
C ALA A 105 -4.95 11.14 9.55
N GLY A 106 -5.68 11.06 8.43
CA GLY A 106 -6.08 9.78 7.84
C GLY A 106 -4.90 8.92 7.39
N GLY A 107 -3.91 9.54 6.74
CA GLY A 107 -2.67 8.89 6.34
C GLY A 107 -1.87 8.39 7.53
N PHE A 108 -1.73 9.20 8.58
CA PHE A 108 -1.03 8.83 9.80
C PHE A 108 -1.65 7.59 10.48
N ILE A 109 -2.99 7.54 10.60
CA ILE A 109 -3.68 6.37 11.13
C ILE A 109 -3.42 5.13 10.23
N ALA A 110 -3.46 5.29 8.91
CA ALA A 110 -3.14 4.19 8.00
C ALA A 110 -1.71 3.66 8.19
N TYR A 111 -0.73 4.56 8.34
CA TYR A 111 0.66 4.18 8.62
C TYR A 111 0.80 3.44 9.96
N LEU A 112 0.15 3.90 11.01
CA LEU A 112 0.13 3.19 12.30
C LEU A 112 -0.49 1.79 12.15
N MET A 113 -1.59 1.67 11.43
CA MET A 113 -2.22 0.38 11.18
C MET A 113 -1.28 -0.54 10.38
N ILE A 114 -0.61 -0.06 9.33
CA ILE A 114 0.34 -0.82 8.53
C ILE A 114 1.51 -1.31 9.38
N LEU A 115 2.02 -0.46 10.27
CA LEU A 115 3.15 -0.80 11.15
C LEU A 115 2.77 -1.84 12.21
N VAL A 116 1.59 -1.71 12.82
CA VAL A 116 1.16 -2.55 13.95
C VAL A 116 0.58 -3.89 13.49
N TYR A 117 -0.12 -3.91 12.36
CA TYR A 117 -0.89 -5.07 11.91
C TYR A 117 -0.07 -6.36 11.74
N PRO A 118 1.18 -6.38 11.21
CA PRO A 118 1.99 -7.60 11.12
C PRO A 118 2.22 -8.29 12.46
N PHE A 119 2.28 -7.55 13.57
CA PHE A 119 2.52 -8.09 14.91
C PHE A 119 1.27 -8.68 15.56
N ILE A 120 0.09 -8.26 15.12
CA ILE A 120 -1.19 -8.66 15.72
C ILE A 120 -2.02 -9.59 14.83
N ILE A 121 -1.72 -9.70 13.54
CA ILE A 121 -2.53 -10.45 12.55
C ILE A 121 -2.84 -11.88 12.99
N ASN A 122 -1.89 -12.57 13.61
CA ASN A 122 -2.07 -13.94 14.09
C ASN A 122 -2.88 -14.03 15.42
N LYS A 123 -3.02 -12.92 16.14
CA LYS A 123 -3.75 -12.79 17.39
C LYS A 123 -5.21 -12.36 17.16
N ILE A 124 -5.51 -11.81 16.00
CA ILE A 124 -6.85 -11.33 15.66
C ILE A 124 -7.74 -12.54 15.36
N ILE A 125 -8.75 -12.74 16.21
CA ILE A 125 -9.74 -13.81 16.08
C ILE A 125 -10.92 -13.34 15.24
N MET A 126 -11.35 -12.09 15.41
CA MET A 126 -12.51 -11.54 14.73
C MET A 126 -12.20 -11.09 13.31
N PRO A 127 -12.86 -11.65 12.28
CA PRO A 127 -12.63 -11.27 10.89
C PRO A 127 -12.82 -9.78 10.60
N VAL A 128 -13.71 -9.11 11.35
CA VAL A 128 -14.02 -7.69 11.17
C VAL A 128 -12.79 -6.77 11.28
N PHE A 129 -11.83 -7.10 12.13
CA PHE A 129 -10.61 -6.30 12.26
C PHE A 129 -9.71 -6.40 11.01
N HIS A 130 -9.69 -7.57 10.35
CA HIS A 130 -9.01 -7.73 9.07
C HIS A 130 -9.69 -6.87 7.98
N PHE A 131 -11.03 -6.86 7.95
CA PHE A 131 -11.78 -5.98 7.04
C PHE A 131 -11.46 -4.51 7.30
N ILE A 132 -11.54 -4.05 8.56
CA ILE A 132 -11.22 -2.67 8.93
C ILE A 132 -9.82 -2.29 8.42
N TYR A 133 -8.81 -3.12 8.68
CA TYR A 133 -7.45 -2.86 8.23
C TYR A 133 -7.36 -2.71 6.71
N PHE A 134 -7.80 -3.72 5.96
CA PHE A 134 -7.64 -3.71 4.52
C PHE A 134 -8.47 -2.61 3.86
N TYR A 135 -9.72 -2.43 4.25
CA TYR A 135 -10.55 -1.40 3.64
C TYR A 135 -10.09 0.00 4.02
N TYR A 136 -9.72 0.24 5.27
CA TYR A 136 -9.24 1.56 5.67
C TYR A 136 -7.95 1.95 4.92
N VAL A 137 -6.95 1.09 4.92
CA VAL A 137 -5.68 1.35 4.22
C VAL A 137 -5.93 1.58 2.72
N GLY A 138 -6.73 0.74 2.07
CA GLY A 138 -7.03 0.89 0.66
C GLY A 138 -7.84 2.15 0.33
N ILE A 139 -8.78 2.56 1.20
CA ILE A 139 -9.51 3.82 1.04
C ILE A 139 -8.55 5.00 1.12
N VAL A 140 -7.65 5.02 2.11
CA VAL A 140 -6.66 6.09 2.24
C VAL A 140 -5.73 6.15 1.02
N MET A 141 -5.25 5.01 0.53
CA MET A 141 -4.47 4.96 -0.72
C MET A 141 -5.28 5.47 -1.91
N GLY A 142 -6.55 5.05 -2.05
CA GLY A 142 -7.45 5.51 -3.11
C GLY A 142 -7.70 7.02 -3.06
N ILE A 143 -7.95 7.58 -1.87
CA ILE A 143 -8.09 9.03 -1.66
C ILE A 143 -6.81 9.76 -2.09
N THR A 144 -5.62 9.23 -1.75
CA THR A 144 -4.35 9.83 -2.16
C THR A 144 -4.23 9.90 -3.69
N TYR A 145 -4.63 8.85 -4.42
CA TYR A 145 -4.68 8.89 -5.89
C TYR A 145 -5.73 9.88 -6.42
N LEU A 146 -6.90 9.94 -5.79
CA LEU A 146 -7.96 10.88 -6.17
C LEU A 146 -7.51 12.34 -6.00
N GLU A 147 -6.85 12.67 -4.89
CA GLU A 147 -6.35 14.02 -4.63
C GLU A 147 -5.25 14.42 -5.63
N ARG A 148 -4.45 13.48 -6.12
CA ARG A 148 -3.49 13.71 -7.21
C ARG A 148 -4.20 13.98 -8.53
N ILE A 149 -5.27 13.23 -8.85
CA ILE A 149 -6.09 13.48 -10.06
C ILE A 149 -6.73 14.87 -10.01
N ARG A 150 -7.14 15.33 -8.83
CA ARG A 150 -7.72 16.67 -8.61
C ARG A 150 -6.70 17.82 -8.62
N GLY A 151 -5.40 17.50 -8.69
CA GLY A 151 -4.34 18.52 -8.65
C GLY A 151 -4.11 19.14 -7.26
N ASN A 152 -4.60 18.51 -6.18
CA ASN A 152 -4.46 19.03 -4.82
C ASN A 152 -3.09 18.76 -4.18
N PHE A 153 -2.18 18.11 -4.90
CA PHE A 153 -0.79 17.89 -4.49
C PHE A 153 0.15 18.71 -5.35
N GLU A 154 0.92 19.58 -4.72
CA GLU A 154 1.95 20.36 -5.39
C GLU A 154 2.99 19.46 -6.06
N GLY A 155 3.35 19.78 -7.31
CA GLY A 155 4.34 19.03 -8.10
C GLY A 155 3.90 17.61 -8.52
N ALA A 156 2.61 17.28 -8.42
CA ALA A 156 2.07 16.00 -8.87
C ALA A 156 1.01 16.21 -9.97
N GLU A 157 1.45 16.21 -11.22
CA GLU A 157 0.51 16.21 -12.35
C GLU A 157 -0.26 14.89 -12.42
N PRO A 158 -1.55 14.93 -12.81
CA PRO A 158 -2.32 13.73 -13.07
C PRO A 158 -1.69 12.89 -14.17
N ASP A 159 -1.55 11.60 -13.97
CA ASP A 159 -1.11 10.67 -15.00
C ASP A 159 -1.98 9.40 -15.02
N LEU A 160 -1.83 8.59 -16.05
CA LEU A 160 -2.61 7.37 -16.27
C LEU A 160 -2.55 6.41 -15.07
N PHE A 161 -1.42 6.33 -14.37
CA PHE A 161 -1.27 5.44 -13.21
C PHE A 161 -2.18 5.82 -12.04
N HIS A 162 -2.54 7.11 -11.89
CA HIS A 162 -3.48 7.51 -10.84
C HIS A 162 -4.88 6.96 -11.09
N TYR A 163 -5.33 6.98 -12.35
CA TYR A 163 -6.63 6.41 -12.74
C TYR A 163 -6.65 4.88 -12.65
N ILE A 164 -5.57 4.22 -13.10
CA ILE A 164 -5.43 2.75 -12.97
C ILE A 164 -5.41 2.38 -11.47
N GLY A 165 -4.67 3.11 -10.66
CA GLY A 165 -4.54 2.82 -9.23
C GLY A 165 -5.87 2.89 -8.50
N ILE A 166 -6.60 3.99 -8.62
CA ILE A 166 -7.91 4.13 -7.96
C ILE A 166 -8.93 3.10 -8.50
N SER A 167 -8.95 2.86 -9.81
CA SER A 167 -9.84 1.87 -10.42
C SER A 167 -9.56 0.47 -9.90
N SER A 168 -8.28 0.09 -9.74
CA SER A 168 -7.86 -1.21 -9.22
C SER A 168 -8.33 -1.43 -7.78
N VAL A 169 -8.24 -0.41 -6.92
CA VAL A 169 -8.75 -0.47 -5.54
C VAL A 169 -10.28 -0.64 -5.54
N ILE A 170 -10.99 0.18 -6.31
CA ILE A 170 -12.47 0.13 -6.40
C ILE A 170 -12.93 -1.25 -6.90
N ILE A 171 -12.36 -1.75 -7.99
CA ILE A 171 -12.70 -3.06 -8.55
C ILE A 171 -12.45 -4.18 -7.53
N SER A 172 -11.31 -4.14 -6.83
CA SER A 172 -10.98 -5.13 -5.80
C SER A 172 -11.99 -5.13 -4.65
N PHE A 173 -12.39 -3.94 -4.18
CA PHE A 173 -13.34 -3.81 -3.08
C PHE A 173 -14.74 -4.24 -3.46
N ILE A 174 -15.22 -3.78 -4.62
CA ILE A 174 -16.55 -4.15 -5.13
C ILE A 174 -16.59 -5.64 -5.42
N GLY A 175 -15.58 -6.17 -6.10
CA GLY A 175 -15.51 -7.60 -6.45
C GLY A 175 -15.59 -8.50 -5.22
N PHE A 176 -14.83 -8.18 -4.16
CA PHE A 176 -14.88 -8.93 -2.92
C PHE A 176 -16.19 -8.72 -2.16
N GLY A 177 -16.72 -7.50 -2.13
CA GLY A 177 -18.02 -7.20 -1.52
C GLY A 177 -19.16 -7.99 -2.16
N LEU A 178 -19.24 -8.02 -3.49
CA LEU A 178 -20.22 -8.80 -4.25
C LEU A 178 -20.08 -10.30 -3.98
N TYR A 179 -18.84 -10.79 -3.91
CA TYR A 179 -18.58 -12.18 -3.53
C TYR A 179 -19.16 -12.53 -2.15
N LEU A 180 -18.92 -11.67 -1.14
CA LEU A 180 -19.44 -11.87 0.22
C LEU A 180 -20.96 -11.83 0.26
N MET A 181 -21.59 -10.89 -0.47
CA MET A 181 -23.05 -10.80 -0.57
C MET A 181 -23.68 -12.07 -1.16
N LYS A 182 -23.07 -12.63 -2.20
CA LYS A 182 -23.51 -13.87 -2.82
C LYS A 182 -23.34 -15.08 -1.90
N ASN A 183 -22.33 -15.05 -1.04
CA ASN A 183 -21.95 -16.19 -0.17
C ASN A 183 -22.10 -15.85 1.32
N ARG A 184 -23.22 -15.21 1.70
CA ARG A 184 -23.50 -14.76 3.09
C ARG A 184 -23.32 -15.86 4.16
N ARG A 185 -23.48 -17.13 3.80
CA ARG A 185 -23.28 -18.27 4.70
C ARG A 185 -21.82 -18.40 5.19
N LEU A 186 -20.85 -17.81 4.48
CA LEU A 186 -19.43 -17.84 4.87
C LEU A 186 -19.10 -16.87 6.01
N ILE A 187 -19.96 -15.90 6.28
CA ILE A 187 -19.74 -14.86 7.30
C ILE A 187 -20.31 -15.30 8.65
N ASN A 188 -21.34 -16.17 8.64
CA ASN A 188 -22.12 -16.56 9.83
C ASN A 188 -21.62 -17.88 10.48
N ASN A 189 -20.57 -18.48 9.95
CA ASN A 189 -19.90 -19.67 10.48
C ASN A 189 -18.41 -19.38 10.80
#